data_94931052f71da9899c6e2ee353822187
#
_entry.id   94931052f71da9899c6e2ee353822187
#
_cell.length_a   1.000
_cell.length_b   1.000
_cell.length_c   1.000
_cell.angle_alpha   90.00
_cell.angle_beta   90.00
_cell.angle_gamma   90.00
#
_symmetry.space_group_name_H-M   'P 1'
#
loop_
_entity.id
_entity.type
_entity.pdbx_description
1 polymer ?
#
loop_
_entity_poly.entity_id
_entity_poly.type
_entity_poly.pdbx_seq_one_letter_code
_entity_poly.pdbx_strand_id
1 'polypeptide(L)' 'MTGSEELRRIEALDKEMLVPTDICKYLGCSAYTINVATRDGKNPFPFPIIRLGTRVKIPKALFLKAMRGE' A
#
# COMPACT_ATOMS: atom_id res chain seq x y z
N MET A 1 17.12 -6.61 8.00
CA MET A 1 16.30 -5.40 8.02
C MET A 1 14.85 -5.75 7.72
N THR A 2 13.97 -5.24 8.54
CA THR A 2 12.56 -5.59 8.45
C THR A 2 11.89 -5.11 7.17
N GLY A 3 12.32 -3.97 6.61
CA GLY A 3 11.71 -3.42 5.41
C GLY A 3 11.79 -4.33 4.20
N SER A 4 12.96 -4.93 3.97
CA SER A 4 13.14 -5.85 2.83
C SER A 4 12.31 -7.11 2.98
N GLU A 5 12.20 -7.63 4.20
CA GLU A 5 11.40 -8.82 4.46
C GLU A 5 9.92 -8.56 4.26
N GLU A 6 9.44 -7.41 4.72
CA GLU A 6 8.04 -7.02 4.53
C GLU A 6 7.71 -6.85 3.05
N LEU A 7 8.62 -6.26 2.28
CA LEU A 7 8.41 -6.07 0.86
C LEU A 7 8.34 -7.41 0.13
N ARG A 8 9.22 -8.35 0.50
CA ARG A 8 9.20 -9.69 -0.07
C ARG A 8 7.90 -10.42 0.26
N ARG A 9 7.42 -10.24 1.48
CA ARG A 9 6.14 -10.83 1.90
C ARG A 9 5.00 -10.29 1.06
N ILE A 10 5.01 -8.98 0.81
CA ILE A 10 3.99 -8.35 -0.04
C ILE A 10 4.08 -8.89 -1.47
N GLU A 11 5.29 -9.03 -2.01
CA GLU A 11 5.48 -9.60 -3.34
C GLU A 11 4.93 -11.02 -3.46
N ALA A 12 5.03 -11.78 -2.39
CA ALA A 12 4.59 -13.17 -2.37
C ALA A 12 3.07 -13.33 -2.26
N LEU A 13 2.34 -12.26 -1.97
CA LEU A 13 0.89 -12.31 -1.88
C LEU A 13 0.30 -12.61 -3.26
N ASP A 14 -0.60 -13.59 -3.31
CA ASP A 14 -1.24 -13.99 -4.56
C ASP A 14 -2.49 -13.17 -4.83
N LYS A 15 -2.28 -11.88 -5.09
CA LYS A 15 -3.37 -10.97 -5.43
C LYS A 15 -2.83 -9.77 -6.17
N GLU A 16 -3.65 -9.19 -7.04
CA GLU A 16 -3.26 -8.06 -7.87
C GLU A 16 -3.44 -6.72 -7.16
N MET A 17 -4.37 -6.65 -6.20
CA MET A 17 -4.67 -5.44 -5.46
C MET A 17 -4.39 -5.67 -3.98
N LEU A 18 -3.71 -4.70 -3.39
CA LEU A 18 -3.40 -4.73 -1.96
C LEU A 18 -4.43 -3.90 -1.20
N VAL A 19 -4.54 -4.15 0.10
CA VAL A 19 -5.36 -3.35 1.00
C VAL A 19 -4.43 -2.71 2.05
N PRO A 20 -4.88 -1.68 2.77
CA PRO A 20 -4.00 -1.01 3.74
C PRO A 20 -3.37 -1.96 4.76
N THR A 21 -4.09 -3.00 5.21
CA THR A 21 -3.55 -3.96 6.16
C THR A 21 -2.38 -4.76 5.60
N ASP A 22 -2.27 -4.88 4.29
CA ASP A 22 -1.17 -5.61 3.67
C ASP A 22 0.13 -4.81 3.69
N ILE A 23 0.05 -3.49 3.65
CA ILE A 23 1.22 -2.63 3.50
C ILE A 23 1.54 -1.79 4.73
N CYS A 24 0.65 -1.76 5.73
CA CYS A 24 0.84 -0.89 6.89
C CYS A 24 2.12 -1.20 7.67
N LYS A 25 2.49 -2.46 7.78
CA LYS A 25 3.72 -2.84 8.48
C LYS A 25 4.96 -2.35 7.75
N TYR A 26 4.94 -2.43 6.42
CA TYR A 26 6.06 -1.96 5.61
C TYR A 26 6.21 -0.45 5.73
N LEU A 27 5.09 0.27 5.74
CA LEU A 27 5.10 1.74 5.85
C LEU A 27 5.30 2.24 7.28
N GLY A 28 5.14 1.37 8.27
CA GLY A 28 5.32 1.75 9.65
C GLY A 28 4.15 2.54 10.23
N CYS A 29 2.95 2.37 9.69
CA CYS A 29 1.76 3.05 10.19
C CYS A 29 0.58 2.08 10.24
N SER A 30 -0.54 2.49 10.82
CA SER A 30 -1.72 1.65 10.90
C SER A 30 -2.52 1.71 9.60
N ALA A 31 -3.35 0.70 9.37
CA ALA A 31 -4.27 0.70 8.24
C ALA A 31 -5.24 1.89 8.32
N TYR A 32 -5.64 2.24 9.53
CA TYR A 32 -6.50 3.41 9.76
C TYR A 32 -5.81 4.70 9.28
N THR A 33 -4.53 4.84 9.57
CA THR A 33 -3.75 6.00 9.14
C THR A 33 -3.74 6.13 7.61
N ILE A 34 -3.55 5.01 6.92
CA ILE A 34 -3.57 5.00 5.46
C ILE A 34 -4.95 5.42 4.94
N ASN A 35 -6.00 4.89 5.53
CA ASN A 35 -7.37 5.21 5.14
C ASN A 35 -7.65 6.71 5.30
N VAL A 36 -7.28 7.27 6.44
CA VAL A 36 -7.50 8.70 6.72
C VAL A 36 -6.66 9.57 5.78
N ALA A 37 -5.42 9.20 5.53
CA ALA A 37 -4.52 9.97 4.68
C ALA A 37 -5.01 10.05 3.23
N THR A 38 -5.80 9.08 2.79
CA THR A 38 -6.30 9.03 1.41
C THR A 38 -7.74 9.51 1.25
N ARG A 39 -8.33 10.06 2.30
CA ARG A 39 -9.68 10.62 2.22
C ARG A 39 -9.71 11.86 1.32
N ASP A 40 -10.88 12.14 0.77
CA ASP A 40 -11.14 13.34 -0.02
C ASP A 40 -10.23 13.45 -1.24
N GLY A 41 -9.86 12.32 -1.83
CA GLY A 41 -9.03 12.30 -3.01
C GLY A 41 -7.57 12.61 -2.78
N LYS A 42 -7.14 12.73 -1.54
CA LYS A 42 -5.74 12.97 -1.20
C LYS A 42 -4.93 11.70 -1.35
N ASN A 43 -3.69 11.84 -1.80
CA ASN A 43 -2.78 10.71 -1.93
C ASN A 43 -1.35 11.17 -1.63
N PRO A 44 -0.93 11.12 -0.35
CA PRO A 44 0.42 11.53 0.02
C PRO A 44 1.49 10.48 -0.28
N PHE A 45 1.09 9.32 -0.81
CA PHE A 45 2.00 8.22 -1.07
C PHE A 45 2.52 8.26 -2.51
N PRO A 46 3.71 7.70 -2.77
CA PRO A 46 4.30 7.70 -4.12
C PRO A 46 3.68 6.68 -5.08
N PHE A 47 2.65 5.98 -4.67
CA PHE A 47 1.97 4.99 -5.51
C PHE A 47 0.50 5.36 -5.64
N PRO A 48 -0.16 4.93 -6.74
CA PRO A 48 -1.57 5.24 -6.92
C PRO A 48 -2.45 4.46 -5.96
N ILE A 49 -3.56 5.06 -5.56
CA ILE A 49 -4.52 4.46 -4.66
C ILE A 49 -5.90 4.58 -5.30
N ILE A 50 -6.63 3.47 -5.31
CA ILE A 50 -8.00 3.42 -5.81
C ILE A 50 -8.93 3.33 -4.61
N ARG A 51 -9.85 4.26 -4.53
CA ARG A 51 -10.82 4.27 -3.43
C ARG A 51 -12.21 3.99 -3.96
N LEU A 52 -12.81 2.91 -3.45
CA LEU A 52 -14.15 2.49 -3.83
C LEU A 52 -15.03 2.53 -2.58
N GLY A 53 -15.74 3.65 -2.40
CA GLY A 53 -16.55 3.85 -1.19
C GLY A 53 -15.66 3.91 0.04
N THR A 54 -15.85 2.98 0.97
CA THR A 54 -15.05 2.89 2.19
C THR A 54 -13.84 1.98 2.03
N ARG A 55 -13.68 1.36 0.86
CA ARG A 55 -12.58 0.43 0.62
C ARG A 55 -11.44 1.13 -0.11
N VAL A 56 -10.22 0.81 0.31
CA VAL A 56 -9.02 1.34 -0.31
C VAL A 56 -8.28 0.17 -0.96
N LYS A 57 -7.92 0.33 -2.23
CA LYS A 57 -7.18 -0.68 -2.99
C LYS A 57 -5.94 -0.07 -3.57
N ILE A 58 -4.86 -0.81 -3.55
CA ILE A 58 -3.57 -0.36 -4.06
C ILE A 58 -3.08 -1.36 -5.10
N PRO A 59 -2.84 -0.94 -6.37
CA PRO A 59 -2.30 -1.86 -7.37
C PRO A 59 -0.94 -2.40 -6.94
N LYS A 60 -0.85 -3.71 -6.79
CA LYS A 60 0.37 -4.36 -6.28
C LYS A 60 1.59 -4.03 -7.15
N ALA A 61 1.46 -4.16 -8.46
CA ALA A 61 2.58 -3.91 -9.37
C ALA A 61 3.11 -2.48 -9.25
N LEU A 62 2.22 -1.50 -9.20
CA LEU A 62 2.61 -0.10 -9.08
C LEU A 62 3.17 0.22 -7.71
N PHE A 63 2.63 -0.41 -6.66
CA PHE A 63 3.17 -0.26 -5.32
C PHE A 63 4.60 -0.76 -5.25
N LEU A 64 4.85 -1.96 -5.76
CA LEU A 64 6.19 -2.55 -5.75
C LEU A 64 7.17 -1.72 -6.57
N LYS A 65 6.73 -1.24 -7.72
CA LYS A 65 7.57 -0.39 -8.57
C LYS A 65 7.98 0.88 -7.83
N ALA A 66 7.03 1.53 -7.16
CA ALA A 66 7.32 2.75 -6.41
C ALA A 66 8.27 2.49 -5.24
N MET A 67 8.07 1.37 -4.54
CA MET A 67 8.91 1.04 -3.38
C MET A 67 10.33 0.65 -3.79
N ARG A 68 10.51 0.16 -5.01
CA ARG A 68 11.83 -0.18 -5.53
C ARG A 68 12.54 1.00 -6.18
N GLY A 69 11.84 2.11 -6.36
CA GLY A 69 12.41 3.28 -7.00
C GLY A 69 12.49 3.19 -8.52
N GLU A 70 11.69 2.33 -9.10
CA GLU A 70 11.67 2.15 -10.56
C GLU A 70 10.72 3.10 -11.27
#